data_ee0f579f8fe6e912f918f631ca9dd4cf
#
_entry.id   ee0f579f8fe6e912f918f631ca9dd4cf
#
_cell.length_a   1.000
_cell.length_b   1.000
_cell.length_c   1.000
_cell.angle_alpha   90.00
_cell.angle_beta   90.00
_cell.angle_gamma   90.00
#
_symmetry.space_group_name_H-M   'P 1'
#
loop_
_entity.id
_entity.type
_entity.pdbx_description
1 polymer ?
#
loop_
_entity_poly.entity_id
_entity_poly.type
_entity_poly.pdbx_seq_one_letter_code
_entity_poly.pdbx_strand_id
1 'polypeptide(L)'
;DAVIKPLETEKYMGFRTFLKKGTFFDMDLMFDEIPKWRVPFDFQAFSESAKKFITSTVNCLTGEAVYHDDFPDMDQFFRVCRAANSMPFIAKITEIGGMPMLDGGMADAIPVVRALEEGWKKIVVVMTRDKKYRKKQRHVYLAFLKLVYHKYPEFVHMVAGRAKKYNDSLDMLEQLEKEG
;
A
#
# COMPACT_ATOMS: atom_id res chain seq x y z
N ASP A 1 -3.46 19.30 12.23
CA ASP A 1 -3.84 20.56 11.54
C ASP A 1 -2.85 20.95 10.42
N ALA A 2 -1.54 20.89 10.63
CA ALA A 2 -0.55 21.33 9.63
C ALA A 2 -0.54 20.49 8.34
N VAL A 3 -0.84 19.20 8.42
CA VAL A 3 -0.93 18.31 7.24
C VAL A 3 -2.32 18.38 6.58
N ILE A 4 -3.38 18.55 7.38
CA ILE A 4 -4.76 18.51 6.89
C ILE A 4 -5.09 19.79 6.09
N LYS A 5 -4.69 20.97 6.57
CA LYS A 5 -4.98 22.25 5.89
C LYS A 5 -4.51 22.34 4.44
N PRO A 6 -3.28 21.92 4.07
CA PRO A 6 -2.87 21.88 2.67
C PRO A 6 -3.74 20.95 1.81
N LEU A 7 -4.21 19.83 2.38
CA LEU A 7 -5.06 18.87 1.68
C LEU A 7 -6.50 19.40 1.48
N GLU A 8 -7.00 20.25 2.38
CA GLU A 8 -8.33 20.86 2.26
C GLU A 8 -8.37 21.96 1.17
N THR A 9 -7.26 22.65 0.96
CA THR A 9 -7.19 23.79 0.03
C THR A 9 -6.81 23.39 -1.39
N GLU A 10 -6.15 22.27 -1.59
CA GLU A 10 -5.71 21.81 -2.91
C GLU A 10 -6.48 20.59 -3.39
N LYS A 11 -6.85 20.60 -4.66
CA LYS A 11 -7.49 19.45 -5.31
C LYS A 11 -6.43 18.40 -5.67
N TYR A 12 -6.01 17.61 -4.67
CA TYR A 12 -5.03 16.54 -4.83
C TYR A 12 -5.60 15.26 -5.49
N MET A 13 -6.91 15.23 -5.75
CA MET A 13 -7.59 14.09 -6.37
C MET A 13 -8.66 14.55 -7.37
N GLY A 14 -8.83 13.77 -8.44
CA GLY A 14 -9.93 13.94 -9.37
C GLY A 14 -9.53 13.95 -10.84
N PHE A 15 -10.53 14.16 -11.71
CA PHE A 15 -10.36 14.13 -13.16
C PHE A 15 -9.39 15.22 -13.69
N ARG A 16 -9.33 16.37 -13.04
CA ARG A 16 -8.37 17.43 -13.38
C ARG A 16 -6.92 17.03 -13.13
N THR A 17 -6.66 16.30 -12.03
CA THR A 17 -5.35 15.72 -11.73
C THR A 17 -5.00 14.65 -12.77
N PHE A 18 -5.98 13.82 -13.14
CA PHE A 18 -5.78 12.81 -14.18
C PHE A 18 -5.39 13.43 -15.53
N LEU A 19 -6.06 14.49 -15.97
CA LEU A 19 -5.73 15.17 -17.24
C LEU A 19 -4.34 15.80 -17.23
N LYS A 20 -3.88 16.31 -16.06
CA LYS A 20 -2.57 16.98 -15.95
C LYS A 20 -1.41 16.00 -15.72
N LYS A 21 -1.59 14.99 -14.87
CA LYS A 21 -0.52 14.11 -14.35
C LYS A 21 -0.65 12.65 -14.82
N GLY A 22 -1.77 12.29 -15.44
CA GLY A 22 -2.07 10.90 -15.84
C GLY A 22 -2.39 9.99 -14.68
N THR A 23 -2.70 10.55 -13.49
CA THR A 23 -3.08 9.84 -12.26
C THR A 23 -4.25 10.55 -11.60
N PHE A 24 -5.14 9.78 -10.94
CA PHE A 24 -6.26 10.38 -10.21
C PHE A 24 -5.82 11.02 -8.89
N PHE A 25 -4.70 10.58 -8.33
CA PHE A 25 -4.08 11.11 -7.12
C PHE A 25 -2.81 11.88 -7.45
N ASP A 26 -2.62 13.04 -6.80
CA ASP A 26 -1.38 13.80 -6.89
C ASP A 26 -0.34 13.23 -5.93
N MET A 27 0.34 12.18 -6.39
CA MET A 27 1.36 11.48 -5.62
C MET A 27 2.60 12.34 -5.37
N ASP A 28 2.89 13.31 -6.25
CA ASP A 28 4.01 14.24 -6.09
C ASP A 28 3.73 15.21 -4.95
N LEU A 29 2.50 15.75 -4.89
CA LEU A 29 2.08 16.58 -3.77
C LEU A 29 2.18 15.83 -2.44
N MET A 30 1.72 14.58 -2.39
CA MET A 30 1.65 13.79 -1.16
C MET A 30 3.01 13.32 -0.65
N PHE A 31 3.90 12.87 -1.54
CA PHE A 31 5.14 12.19 -1.16
C PHE A 31 6.41 12.98 -1.47
N ASP A 32 6.33 14.13 -2.13
CA ASP A 32 7.46 15.02 -2.36
C ASP A 32 7.21 16.42 -1.80
N GLU A 33 6.14 17.13 -2.24
CA GLU A 33 5.97 18.53 -1.85
C GLU A 33 5.62 18.70 -0.37
N ILE A 34 4.63 17.95 0.14
CA ILE A 34 4.19 18.09 1.54
C ILE A 34 5.31 17.72 2.50
N PRO A 35 5.91 16.51 2.45
CA PRO A 35 6.89 16.10 3.46
C PRO A 35 8.26 16.78 3.33
N LYS A 36 8.59 17.34 2.16
CA LYS A 36 9.89 18.00 1.96
C LYS A 36 9.82 19.50 2.23
N TRP A 37 8.69 20.16 1.89
CA TRP A 37 8.65 21.62 1.82
C TRP A 37 7.54 22.27 2.64
N ARG A 38 6.34 21.65 2.73
CA ARG A 38 5.21 22.28 3.41
C ARG A 38 5.12 21.93 4.88
N VAL A 39 5.29 20.66 5.20
CA VAL A 39 5.34 20.12 6.56
C VAL A 39 6.53 19.16 6.59
N PRO A 40 7.75 19.68 6.76
CA PRO A 40 8.96 18.87 6.70
C PRO A 40 8.90 17.69 7.67
N PHE A 41 9.14 16.50 7.11
CA PHE A 41 9.19 15.27 7.89
C PHE A 41 10.56 15.16 8.57
N ASP A 42 10.55 14.94 9.86
CA ASP A 42 11.77 14.74 10.65
C ASP A 42 12.26 13.29 10.46
N PHE A 43 13.01 13.07 9.38
CA PHE A 43 13.57 11.76 9.06
C PHE A 43 14.63 11.32 10.08
N GLN A 44 15.36 12.26 10.72
CA GLN A 44 16.31 11.93 11.75
C GLN A 44 15.62 11.34 12.97
N ALA A 45 14.60 12.01 13.51
CA ALA A 45 13.81 11.48 14.62
C ALA A 45 13.14 10.15 14.29
N PHE A 46 12.72 9.94 13.03
CA PHE A 46 12.17 8.67 12.57
C PHE A 46 13.24 7.57 12.59
N SER A 47 14.43 7.81 12.04
CA SER A 47 15.51 6.81 11.93
C SER A 47 16.13 6.45 13.28
N GLU A 48 16.16 7.39 14.23
CA GLU A 48 16.65 7.18 15.61
C GLU A 48 15.59 6.51 16.52
N SER A 49 14.37 6.34 16.05
CA SER A 49 13.28 5.75 16.84
C SER A 49 13.54 4.28 17.13
N ALA A 50 13.36 3.86 18.37
CA ALA A 50 13.37 2.45 18.76
C ALA A 50 12.16 1.66 18.21
N LYS A 51 11.19 2.30 17.55
CA LYS A 51 10.02 1.66 16.95
C LYS A 51 10.32 1.20 15.54
N LYS A 52 10.06 -0.06 15.25
CA LYS A 52 10.17 -0.60 13.90
C LYS A 52 8.95 -0.19 13.08
N PHE A 53 9.19 0.42 11.93
CA PHE A 53 8.16 0.71 10.93
C PHE A 53 8.33 -0.26 9.76
N ILE A 54 7.28 -0.98 9.40
CA ILE A 54 7.26 -1.90 8.26
C ILE A 54 6.13 -1.50 7.34
N THR A 55 6.42 -1.35 6.07
CA THR A 55 5.40 -1.16 5.03
C THR A 55 5.60 -2.17 3.91
N SER A 56 4.55 -2.43 3.14
CA SER A 56 4.62 -3.42 2.07
C SER A 56 4.29 -2.83 0.71
N THR A 57 4.94 -3.38 -0.30
CA THR A 57 4.60 -3.19 -1.72
C THR A 57 4.36 -4.56 -2.37
N VAL A 58 3.82 -4.57 -3.58
CA VAL A 58 3.78 -5.78 -4.40
C VAL A 58 4.71 -5.62 -5.59
N ASN A 59 5.57 -6.61 -5.81
CA ASN A 59 6.39 -6.69 -7.02
C ASN A 59 5.52 -7.10 -8.20
N CYS A 60 5.40 -6.24 -9.21
CA CYS A 60 4.55 -6.53 -10.36
C CYS A 60 5.06 -7.69 -11.22
N LEU A 61 6.37 -8.00 -11.18
CA LEU A 61 6.95 -9.10 -11.96
C LEU A 61 6.64 -10.47 -11.34
N THR A 62 6.61 -10.57 -10.00
CA THR A 62 6.42 -11.84 -9.29
C THR A 62 5.03 -11.99 -8.68
N GLY A 63 4.28 -10.89 -8.47
CA GLY A 63 3.03 -10.88 -7.74
C GLY A 63 3.18 -11.03 -6.22
N GLU A 64 4.41 -11.05 -5.70
CA GLU A 64 4.70 -11.26 -4.29
C GLU A 64 4.72 -9.95 -3.50
N ALA A 65 4.31 -10.02 -2.23
CA ALA A 65 4.47 -8.92 -1.30
C ALA A 65 5.94 -8.75 -0.92
N VAL A 66 6.42 -7.52 -0.94
CA VAL A 66 7.77 -7.13 -0.50
C VAL A 66 7.61 -6.22 0.70
N TYR A 67 8.21 -6.59 1.84
CA TYR A 67 8.18 -5.82 3.07
C TYR A 67 9.45 -4.98 3.19
N HIS A 68 9.27 -3.71 3.52
CA HIS A 68 10.35 -2.74 3.68
C HIS A 68 10.39 -2.29 5.13
N ASP A 69 11.53 -2.44 5.78
CA ASP A 69 11.78 -2.08 7.18
C ASP A 69 13.13 -1.36 7.37
N ASP A 70 13.90 -1.20 6.29
CA ASP A 70 15.16 -0.46 6.25
C ASP A 70 15.06 0.68 5.22
N PHE A 71 15.40 1.88 5.67
CA PHE A 71 15.29 3.12 4.90
C PHE A 71 16.58 3.93 5.08
N PRO A 72 17.54 3.81 4.17
CA PRO A 72 18.84 4.45 4.29
C PRO A 72 18.77 5.99 4.24
N ASP A 73 17.74 6.54 3.58
CA ASP A 73 17.52 7.97 3.46
C ASP A 73 16.04 8.33 3.29
N MET A 74 15.75 9.62 3.43
CA MET A 74 14.39 10.16 3.31
C MET A 74 13.79 9.96 1.90
N ASP A 75 14.60 10.02 0.86
CA ASP A 75 14.11 9.88 -0.52
C ASP A 75 13.66 8.43 -0.78
N GLN A 76 14.43 7.45 -0.32
CA GLN A 76 14.04 6.05 -0.40
C GLN A 76 12.82 5.76 0.47
N PHE A 77 12.74 6.30 1.68
CA PHE A 77 11.57 6.19 2.55
C PHE A 77 10.30 6.65 1.82
N PHE A 78 10.29 7.88 1.28
CA PHE A 78 9.13 8.39 0.57
C PHE A 78 8.86 7.70 -0.77
N ARG A 79 9.87 7.20 -1.45
CA ARG A 79 9.70 6.36 -2.64
C ARG A 79 8.97 5.06 -2.32
N VAL A 80 9.34 4.40 -1.23
CA VAL A 80 8.65 3.19 -0.73
C VAL A 80 7.23 3.53 -0.29
N CYS A 81 7.03 4.60 0.48
CA CYS A 81 5.70 5.05 0.89
C CYS A 81 4.80 5.36 -0.32
N ARG A 82 5.34 6.00 -1.35
CA ARG A 82 4.64 6.24 -2.63
C ARG A 82 4.21 4.93 -3.27
N ALA A 83 5.12 3.95 -3.41
CA ALA A 83 4.80 2.64 -3.98
C ALA A 83 3.74 1.91 -3.16
N ALA A 84 3.85 1.90 -1.83
CA ALA A 84 2.91 1.29 -0.90
C ALA A 84 1.49 1.89 -0.95
N ASN A 85 1.35 3.10 -1.52
CA ASN A 85 0.06 3.77 -1.74
C ASN A 85 -0.33 3.84 -3.24
N SER A 86 0.45 3.22 -4.13
CA SER A 86 0.18 3.23 -5.57
C SER A 86 -0.83 2.15 -5.96
N MET A 87 -2.12 2.47 -5.85
CA MET A 87 -3.19 1.54 -6.26
C MET A 87 -3.30 1.45 -7.79
N PRO A 88 -3.58 0.26 -8.34
CA PRO A 88 -3.81 0.08 -9.78
C PRO A 88 -4.87 1.04 -10.33
N PHE A 89 -4.64 1.58 -11.52
CA PHE A 89 -5.45 2.58 -12.23
C PHE A 89 -5.48 3.98 -11.61
N ILE A 90 -5.14 4.13 -10.34
CA ILE A 90 -5.23 5.39 -9.60
C ILE A 90 -3.87 6.10 -9.58
N ALA A 91 -2.79 5.33 -9.44
CA ALA A 91 -1.42 5.82 -9.44
C ALA A 91 -0.53 5.06 -10.44
N LYS A 92 0.61 5.63 -10.78
CA LYS A 92 1.60 4.97 -11.63
C LYS A 92 2.38 3.92 -10.83
N ILE A 93 2.89 2.92 -11.53
CA ILE A 93 3.88 1.99 -10.98
C ILE A 93 5.10 2.80 -10.53
N THR A 94 5.59 2.51 -9.34
CA THR A 94 6.79 3.14 -8.77
C THR A 94 7.94 2.14 -8.81
N GLU A 95 9.09 2.54 -9.31
CA GLU A 95 10.29 1.68 -9.32
C GLU A 95 11.05 1.79 -8.00
N ILE A 96 11.38 0.64 -7.40
CA ILE A 96 12.25 0.50 -6.24
C ILE A 96 13.33 -0.51 -6.57
N GLY A 97 14.59 -0.10 -6.58
CA GLY A 97 15.71 -1.00 -6.94
C GLY A 97 15.59 -1.62 -8.33
N GLY A 98 15.02 -0.89 -9.30
CA GLY A 98 14.76 -1.39 -10.66
C GLY A 98 13.54 -2.33 -10.77
N MET A 99 12.81 -2.57 -9.69
CA MET A 99 11.62 -3.43 -9.68
C MET A 99 10.34 -2.58 -9.72
N PRO A 100 9.38 -2.90 -10.59
CA PRO A 100 8.09 -2.22 -10.66
C PRO A 100 7.20 -2.61 -9.49
N MET A 101 6.86 -1.64 -8.64
CA MET A 101 6.10 -1.84 -7.41
C MET A 101 4.76 -1.11 -7.43
N LEU A 102 3.77 -1.71 -6.82
CA LEU A 102 2.45 -1.16 -6.50
C LEU A 102 2.10 -1.39 -5.02
N ASP A 103 0.92 -0.94 -4.60
CA ASP A 103 0.39 -1.07 -3.22
C ASP A 103 0.41 -2.53 -2.74
N GLY A 104 1.12 -2.77 -1.63
CA GLY A 104 1.27 -4.09 -1.01
C GLY A 104 -0.03 -4.70 -0.52
N GLY A 105 -1.03 -3.89 -0.17
CA GLY A 105 -2.39 -4.34 0.16
C GLY A 105 -3.12 -5.02 -1.00
N MET A 106 -2.52 -5.04 -2.21
CA MET A 106 -2.99 -5.90 -3.31
C MET A 106 -2.61 -7.36 -3.07
N ALA A 107 -1.41 -7.63 -2.57
CA ALA A 107 -0.88 -8.98 -2.32
C ALA A 107 -1.13 -9.46 -0.89
N ASP A 108 -0.97 -8.56 0.11
CA ASP A 108 -1.23 -8.84 1.52
C ASP A 108 -1.90 -7.64 2.20
N ALA A 109 -3.23 -7.69 2.26
CA ALA A 109 -4.04 -6.59 2.77
C ALA A 109 -4.10 -6.53 4.31
N ILE A 110 -3.83 -7.65 4.98
CA ILE A 110 -3.82 -7.78 6.45
C ILE A 110 -2.61 -8.63 6.82
N PRO A 111 -1.44 -8.04 7.05
CA PRO A 111 -0.17 -8.76 7.19
C PRO A 111 -0.01 -9.45 8.57
N VAL A 112 -1.05 -10.11 9.05
CA VAL A 112 -1.05 -10.81 10.34
C VAL A 112 -0.09 -12.00 10.34
N VAL A 113 -0.01 -12.74 9.24
CA VAL A 113 0.91 -13.87 9.08
C VAL A 113 2.35 -13.39 9.24
N ARG A 114 2.69 -12.31 8.57
CA ARG A 114 4.02 -11.69 8.69
C ARG A 114 4.36 -11.28 10.13
N ALA A 115 3.40 -10.70 10.84
CA ALA A 115 3.60 -10.31 12.24
C ALA A 115 3.83 -11.53 13.15
N LEU A 116 3.11 -12.63 12.91
CA LEU A 116 3.31 -13.88 13.64
C LEU A 116 4.67 -14.53 13.35
N GLU A 117 5.10 -14.54 12.08
CA GLU A 117 6.40 -15.03 11.65
C GLU A 117 7.57 -14.26 12.28
N GLU A 118 7.40 -12.96 12.52
CA GLU A 118 8.36 -12.13 13.28
C GLU A 118 8.34 -12.40 14.79
N GLY A 119 7.47 -13.26 15.28
CA GLY A 119 7.40 -13.68 16.69
C GLY A 119 6.60 -12.73 17.60
N TRP A 120 5.81 -11.81 17.04
CA TRP A 120 4.96 -10.92 17.82
C TRP A 120 3.85 -11.71 18.52
N LYS A 121 3.80 -11.64 19.85
CA LYS A 121 2.80 -12.34 20.67
C LYS A 121 1.55 -11.51 20.96
N LYS A 122 1.64 -10.20 20.81
CA LYS A 122 0.51 -9.28 21.00
C LYS A 122 0.38 -8.42 19.75
N ILE A 123 -0.73 -8.60 19.04
CA ILE A 123 -0.99 -7.93 17.76
C ILE A 123 -2.31 -7.18 17.87
N VAL A 124 -2.29 -5.88 17.56
CA VAL A 124 -3.51 -5.07 17.43
C VAL A 124 -3.76 -4.84 15.95
N VAL A 125 -4.91 -5.32 15.46
CA VAL A 125 -5.31 -5.15 14.06
C VAL A 125 -6.37 -4.06 13.96
N VAL A 126 -6.04 -2.96 13.28
CA VAL A 126 -6.98 -1.87 13.03
C VAL A 126 -7.67 -2.10 11.68
N MET A 127 -8.94 -2.46 11.73
CA MET A 127 -9.73 -2.77 10.54
C MET A 127 -10.43 -1.51 10.01
N THR A 128 -10.40 -1.31 8.68
CA THR A 128 -11.11 -0.21 7.99
C THR A 128 -12.49 -0.63 7.48
N ARG A 129 -12.88 -1.88 7.69
CA ARG A 129 -14.17 -2.45 7.28
C ARG A 129 -14.86 -3.11 8.46
N ASP A 130 -16.18 -3.19 8.38
CA ASP A 130 -17.00 -3.93 9.35
C ASP A 130 -16.53 -5.39 9.47
N LYS A 131 -16.61 -5.97 10.68
CA LYS A 131 -16.18 -7.35 10.99
C LYS A 131 -16.90 -8.41 10.12
N LYS A 132 -18.12 -8.14 9.68
CA LYS A 132 -18.90 -9.03 8.80
C LYS A 132 -18.55 -8.89 7.33
N TYR A 133 -17.73 -7.90 6.96
CA TYR A 133 -17.37 -7.69 5.58
C TYR A 133 -16.57 -8.90 5.06
N ARG A 134 -16.94 -9.37 3.85
CA ARG A 134 -16.17 -10.35 3.07
C ARG A 134 -15.96 -9.80 1.67
N LYS A 135 -14.74 -9.89 1.20
CA LYS A 135 -14.36 -9.40 -0.13
C LYS A 135 -14.93 -10.32 -1.21
N LYS A 136 -15.57 -9.73 -2.23
CA LYS A 136 -16.08 -10.47 -3.39
C LYS A 136 -15.17 -10.27 -4.60
N GLN A 137 -15.04 -11.32 -5.39
CA GLN A 137 -14.34 -11.27 -6.68
C GLN A 137 -15.13 -10.40 -7.67
N ARG A 138 -14.43 -9.52 -8.37
CA ARG A 138 -15.01 -8.60 -9.37
C ARG A 138 -14.46 -8.94 -10.75
N HIS A 139 -15.16 -9.75 -11.51
CA HIS A 139 -14.69 -10.25 -12.82
C HIS A 139 -14.45 -9.13 -13.84
N VAL A 140 -15.31 -8.10 -13.87
CA VAL A 140 -15.13 -6.93 -14.75
C VAL A 140 -13.83 -6.19 -14.44
N TYR A 141 -13.53 -6.00 -13.15
CA TYR A 141 -12.27 -5.40 -12.71
C TYR A 141 -11.06 -6.22 -13.16
N LEU A 142 -11.13 -7.56 -13.05
CA LEU A 142 -10.07 -8.45 -13.50
C LEU A 142 -9.86 -8.43 -15.02
N ALA A 143 -10.95 -8.37 -15.80
CA ALA A 143 -10.83 -8.26 -17.25
C ALA A 143 -10.12 -6.98 -17.66
N PHE A 144 -10.46 -5.85 -17.02
CA PHE A 144 -9.79 -4.58 -17.26
C PHE A 144 -8.34 -4.57 -16.77
N LEU A 145 -8.07 -5.19 -15.62
CA LEU A 145 -6.72 -5.35 -15.10
C LEU A 145 -5.83 -6.14 -16.07
N LYS A 146 -6.33 -7.25 -16.62
CA LYS A 146 -5.63 -8.04 -17.64
C LYS A 146 -5.24 -7.22 -18.87
N LEU A 147 -6.11 -6.32 -19.31
CA LEU A 147 -5.86 -5.46 -20.45
C LEU A 147 -4.74 -4.45 -20.16
N VAL A 148 -4.82 -3.75 -19.03
CA VAL A 148 -3.89 -2.66 -18.68
C VAL A 148 -2.54 -3.19 -18.20
N TYR A 149 -2.55 -4.26 -17.40
CA TYR A 149 -1.35 -4.85 -16.79
C TYR A 149 -0.88 -6.13 -17.49
N HIS A 150 -1.15 -6.26 -18.81
CA HIS A 150 -0.78 -7.43 -19.61
C HIS A 150 0.73 -7.76 -19.57
N LYS A 151 1.59 -6.77 -19.32
CA LYS A 151 3.04 -6.94 -19.13
C LYS A 151 3.42 -7.59 -17.79
N TYR A 152 2.47 -7.71 -16.86
CA TYR A 152 2.68 -8.21 -15.49
C TYR A 152 1.70 -9.34 -15.17
N PRO A 153 1.83 -10.52 -15.84
CA PRO A 153 0.86 -11.62 -15.69
C PRO A 153 0.78 -12.15 -14.26
N GLU A 154 1.90 -12.22 -13.54
CA GLU A 154 1.93 -12.69 -12.15
C GLU A 154 1.20 -11.74 -11.22
N PHE A 155 1.34 -10.43 -11.40
CA PHE A 155 0.54 -9.46 -10.68
C PHE A 155 -0.97 -9.65 -10.94
N VAL A 156 -1.36 -9.86 -12.20
CA VAL A 156 -2.77 -10.11 -12.56
C VAL A 156 -3.28 -11.41 -11.92
N HIS A 157 -2.47 -12.47 -11.92
CA HIS A 157 -2.80 -13.74 -11.29
C HIS A 157 -2.99 -13.59 -9.78
N MET A 158 -2.05 -12.90 -9.12
CA MET A 158 -2.14 -12.60 -7.69
C MET A 158 -3.44 -11.84 -7.35
N VAL A 159 -3.79 -10.80 -8.13
CA VAL A 159 -5.03 -10.02 -7.91
C VAL A 159 -6.29 -10.88 -8.09
N ALA A 160 -6.24 -11.88 -8.98
CA ALA A 160 -7.33 -12.83 -9.11
C ALA A 160 -7.58 -13.65 -7.83
N GLY A 161 -6.56 -13.97 -7.05
CA GLY A 161 -6.65 -14.64 -5.75
C GLY A 161 -6.95 -13.73 -4.56
N ARG A 162 -6.88 -12.40 -4.73
CA ARG A 162 -6.91 -11.42 -3.63
C ARG A 162 -8.16 -11.52 -2.74
N ALA A 163 -9.32 -11.78 -3.33
CA ALA A 163 -10.56 -11.85 -2.54
C ALA A 163 -10.54 -13.04 -1.57
N LYS A 164 -10.06 -14.19 -2.04
CA LYS A 164 -9.91 -15.38 -1.20
C LYS A 164 -8.88 -15.12 -0.09
N LYS A 165 -7.66 -14.68 -0.44
CA LYS A 165 -6.59 -14.41 0.52
C LYS A 165 -7.03 -13.44 1.63
N TYR A 166 -7.75 -12.36 1.27
CA TYR A 166 -8.30 -11.41 2.22
C TYR A 166 -9.26 -12.07 3.22
N ASN A 167 -10.18 -12.91 2.71
CA ASN A 167 -11.15 -13.59 3.55
C ASN A 167 -10.50 -14.66 4.44
N ASP A 168 -9.52 -15.39 3.93
CA ASP A 168 -8.72 -16.36 4.71
C ASP A 168 -7.98 -15.66 5.87
N SER A 169 -7.45 -14.44 5.64
CA SER A 169 -6.84 -13.64 6.71
C SER A 169 -7.85 -13.21 7.78
N LEU A 170 -9.08 -12.88 7.39
CA LEU A 170 -10.14 -12.56 8.35
C LEU A 170 -10.53 -13.79 9.19
N ASP A 171 -10.68 -14.95 8.55
CA ASP A 171 -11.03 -16.19 9.24
C ASP A 171 -9.93 -16.60 10.24
N MET A 172 -8.65 -16.42 9.86
CA MET A 172 -7.50 -16.59 10.77
C MET A 172 -7.57 -15.63 11.96
N LEU A 173 -7.85 -14.34 11.74
CA LEU A 173 -7.98 -13.37 12.83
C LEU A 173 -9.12 -13.74 13.79
N GLU A 174 -10.27 -14.19 13.28
CA GLU A 174 -11.38 -14.64 14.10
C GLU A 174 -11.01 -15.88 14.94
N GLN A 175 -10.17 -16.76 14.40
CA GLN A 175 -9.66 -17.92 15.14
C GLN A 175 -8.70 -17.49 16.24
N LEU A 176 -7.69 -16.67 15.91
CA LEU A 176 -6.71 -16.16 16.88
C LEU A 176 -7.38 -15.37 18.03
N GLU A 177 -8.41 -14.57 17.72
CA GLU A 177 -9.18 -13.84 18.75
C GLU A 177 -9.91 -14.77 19.72
N LYS A 178 -10.31 -15.99 19.29
CA LYS A 178 -10.97 -16.97 20.16
C LYS A 178 -9.99 -17.78 21.01
N GLU A 179 -8.78 -17.94 20.52
CA GLU A 179 -7.73 -18.73 21.21
C GLU A 179 -7.00 -17.90 22.30
N GLY A 180 -7.15 -16.54 22.33
CA GLY A 180 -6.59 -15.63 23.33
C GLY A 180 -5.25 -15.11 22.92
#